data_955e1dbe6257c35f1c48fceddfdd71ee
#
_entry.id   955e1dbe6257c35f1c48fceddfdd71ee
#
_cell.length_a   1.000
_cell.length_b   1.000
_cell.length_c   1.000
_cell.angle_alpha   90.00
_cell.angle_beta   90.00
_cell.angle_gamma   90.00
#
_symmetry.space_group_name_H-M   'P 1'
#
loop_
_entity.id
_entity.type
_entity.pdbx_description
1 polymer ?
#
loop_
_entity_poly.entity_id
_entity_poly.type
_entity_poly.pdbx_seq_one_letter_code
_entity_poly.pdbx_strand_id
1 'polypeptide(L)'
;MDKALQSENGHLDLFLRFLLGLSLETNQIVLQGLLGQKKRSLPTQIKTGLLRLKGSSSQTNKGTVSYIKKKIKGDLSPERSINLFHCLNELNDCSLVNDIQQYLTSGSLSGKPLSPAQWSALVFILLTSEEELDMFDLKKYSASEKGLLRLLPVIKASKRSL
;
A
#
# COMPACT_ATOMS: atom_id res chain seq x y z
N MET A 1 9.33 -6.73 9.00
CA MET A 1 8.30 -5.73 8.72
C MET A 1 8.28 -4.61 9.76
N ASP A 2 8.15 -4.92 11.05
CA ASP A 2 8.11 -3.88 12.11
C ASP A 2 9.33 -2.95 12.09
N LYS A 3 10.54 -3.48 11.93
CA LYS A 3 11.76 -2.66 11.81
C LYS A 3 11.72 -1.68 10.64
N ALA A 4 11.13 -2.07 9.51
CA ALA A 4 10.98 -1.18 8.36
C ALA A 4 9.94 -0.10 8.63
N LEU A 5 8.80 -0.47 9.25
CA LEU A 5 7.74 0.47 9.61
C LEU A 5 8.14 1.45 10.74
N GLN A 6 9.16 1.11 11.52
CA GLN A 6 9.71 1.97 12.58
C GLN A 6 10.90 2.80 12.12
N SER A 7 11.35 2.63 10.86
CA SER A 7 12.49 3.39 10.34
C SER A 7 12.19 4.90 10.36
N GLU A 8 13.15 5.68 10.80
CA GLU A 8 13.06 7.14 10.74
C GLU A 8 12.97 7.57 9.27
N ASN A 9 12.13 8.57 8.99
CA ASN A 9 11.97 9.17 7.66
C ASN A 9 11.64 8.20 6.51
N GLY A 10 11.18 6.97 6.81
CA GLY A 10 10.73 6.02 5.78
C GLY A 10 11.84 5.45 4.87
N HIS A 11 13.13 5.48 5.28
CA HIS A 11 14.20 4.99 4.40
C HIS A 11 14.05 3.52 3.98
N LEU A 12 13.36 2.71 4.77
CA LEU A 12 13.14 1.30 4.47
C LEU A 12 11.83 1.04 3.72
N ASP A 13 11.06 2.06 3.41
CA ASP A 13 9.75 1.92 2.79
C ASP A 13 9.84 1.33 1.38
N LEU A 14 10.71 1.89 0.53
CA LEU A 14 10.94 1.38 -0.81
C LEU A 14 11.52 -0.04 -0.78
N PHE A 15 12.45 -0.30 0.13
CA PHE A 15 13.03 -1.64 0.31
C PHE A 15 11.98 -2.67 0.73
N LEU A 16 11.09 -2.29 1.65
CA LEU A 16 9.98 -3.15 2.08
C LEU A 16 9.05 -3.48 0.91
N ARG A 17 8.65 -2.47 0.12
CA ARG A 17 7.81 -2.66 -1.07
C ARG A 17 8.47 -3.60 -2.07
N PHE A 18 9.74 -3.38 -2.37
CA PHE A 18 10.51 -4.24 -3.26
C PHE A 18 10.54 -5.70 -2.78
N LEU A 19 10.81 -5.94 -1.48
CA LEU A 19 10.79 -7.29 -0.91
C LEU A 19 9.41 -7.95 -1.00
N LEU A 20 8.34 -7.20 -0.80
CA LEU A 20 6.97 -7.70 -0.93
C LEU A 20 6.64 -8.05 -2.38
N GLY A 21 7.00 -7.20 -3.35
CA GLY A 21 6.87 -7.50 -4.76
C GLY A 21 7.64 -8.76 -5.17
N LEU A 22 8.86 -8.94 -4.66
CA LEU A 22 9.64 -10.17 -4.89
C LEU A 22 9.03 -11.41 -4.25
N SER A 23 8.17 -11.27 -3.25
CA SER A 23 7.50 -12.41 -2.60
C SER A 23 6.35 -12.99 -3.42
N LEU A 24 5.89 -12.30 -4.46
CA LEU A 24 4.86 -12.79 -5.36
C LEU A 24 5.37 -13.98 -6.18
N GLU A 25 4.53 -15.00 -6.31
CA GLU A 25 4.88 -16.22 -7.06
C GLU A 25 5.20 -15.93 -8.53
N THR A 26 4.45 -15.04 -9.16
CA THR A 26 4.69 -14.59 -10.55
C THR A 26 6.09 -14.01 -10.72
N ASN A 27 6.50 -13.12 -9.82
CA ASN A 27 7.81 -12.50 -9.85
C ASN A 27 8.94 -13.50 -9.55
N GLN A 28 8.68 -14.46 -8.67
CA GLN A 28 9.62 -15.54 -8.37
C GLN A 28 9.84 -16.48 -9.57
N ILE A 29 8.78 -16.78 -10.33
CA ILE A 29 8.88 -17.58 -11.57
C ILE A 29 9.76 -16.86 -12.59
N VAL A 30 9.54 -15.56 -12.81
CA VAL A 30 10.34 -14.75 -13.73
C VAL A 30 11.81 -14.72 -13.30
N LEU A 31 12.09 -14.48 -12.01
CA LEU A 31 13.44 -14.48 -11.47
C LEU A 31 14.13 -15.85 -11.63
N GLN A 32 13.40 -16.94 -11.40
CA GLN A 32 13.92 -18.29 -11.60
C GLN A 32 14.27 -18.55 -13.08
N GLY A 33 13.44 -18.06 -14.02
CA GLY A 33 13.70 -18.13 -15.45
C GLY A 33 15.00 -17.39 -15.83
N LEU A 34 15.17 -16.18 -15.34
CA LEU A 34 16.38 -15.38 -15.58
C LEU A 34 17.64 -15.99 -14.97
N LEU A 35 17.55 -16.52 -13.75
CA LEU A 35 18.67 -17.16 -13.06
C LEU A 35 18.97 -18.56 -13.62
N GLY A 36 17.96 -19.27 -14.13
CA GLY A 36 18.09 -20.60 -14.72
C GLY A 36 18.86 -20.62 -16.04
N GLN A 37 18.82 -19.54 -16.81
CA GLN A 37 19.61 -19.42 -18.05
C GLN A 37 21.11 -19.28 -17.79
N LYS A 38 21.54 -18.81 -16.60
CA LYS A 38 22.95 -18.75 -16.18
C LYS A 38 23.35 -19.96 -15.32
N LYS A 39 23.08 -21.18 -15.79
CA LYS A 39 23.31 -22.44 -15.06
C LYS A 39 24.74 -22.73 -14.63
N ARG A 40 25.73 -21.86 -14.85
CA ARG A 40 27.17 -22.21 -14.62
C ARG A 40 27.82 -21.68 -13.35
N SER A 41 27.24 -20.78 -12.55
CA SER A 41 27.97 -20.27 -11.37
C SER A 41 27.16 -19.60 -10.25
N LEU A 42 25.98 -20.09 -9.91
CA LEU A 42 25.30 -19.56 -8.70
C LEU A 42 25.73 -20.35 -7.46
N PRO A 43 26.19 -19.68 -6.38
CA PRO A 43 26.53 -20.33 -5.11
C PRO A 43 25.34 -21.13 -4.56
N THR A 44 25.62 -22.30 -4.01
CA THR A 44 24.63 -23.24 -3.45
C THR A 44 23.69 -22.56 -2.43
N GLN A 45 24.19 -21.58 -1.70
CA GLN A 45 23.41 -20.81 -0.71
C GLN A 45 22.26 -20.01 -1.32
N ILE A 46 22.47 -19.43 -2.53
CA ILE A 46 21.42 -18.69 -3.25
C ILE A 46 20.36 -19.67 -3.78
N LYS A 47 20.77 -20.84 -4.28
CA LYS A 47 19.84 -21.91 -4.71
C LYS A 47 18.95 -22.39 -3.56
N THR A 48 19.51 -22.57 -2.36
CA THR A 48 18.77 -23.03 -1.18
C THR A 48 17.80 -21.96 -0.68
N GLY A 49 18.18 -20.67 -0.74
CA GLY A 49 17.32 -19.55 -0.41
C GLY A 49 16.11 -19.45 -1.34
N LEU A 50 16.33 -19.56 -2.67
CA LEU A 50 15.24 -19.54 -3.66
C LEU A 50 14.30 -20.76 -3.56
N LEU A 51 14.83 -21.94 -3.25
CA LEU A 51 14.03 -23.15 -3.06
C LEU A 51 13.13 -23.06 -1.80
N ARG A 52 13.61 -22.43 -0.74
CA ARG A 52 12.81 -22.17 0.47
C ARG A 52 11.63 -21.21 0.22
N LEU A 53 11.75 -20.28 -0.72
CA LEU A 53 10.68 -19.37 -1.10
C LEU A 53 9.54 -20.10 -1.85
N LYS A 54 9.82 -21.25 -2.47
CA LYS A 54 8.89 -21.98 -3.34
C LYS A 54 7.72 -22.68 -2.61
N GLY A 55 7.81 -22.91 -1.30
CA GLY A 55 6.83 -23.74 -0.56
C GLY A 55 5.80 -22.97 0.25
N SER A 56 5.94 -21.65 0.40
CA SER A 56 5.15 -20.88 1.39
C SER A 56 4.57 -19.56 0.88
N SER A 57 4.75 -19.22 -0.39
CA SER A 57 4.48 -17.87 -0.92
C SER A 57 3.01 -17.43 -0.72
N SER A 58 2.04 -18.24 -1.12
CA SER A 58 0.62 -17.81 -1.07
C SER A 58 0.09 -17.65 0.35
N GLN A 59 0.45 -18.56 1.26
CA GLN A 59 -0.02 -18.50 2.65
C GLN A 59 0.71 -17.41 3.45
N THR A 60 2.01 -17.21 3.18
CA THR A 60 2.81 -16.13 3.77
C THR A 60 2.29 -14.77 3.33
N ASN A 61 1.91 -14.59 2.07
CA ASN A 61 1.38 -13.34 1.56
C ASN A 61 0.01 -13.01 2.18
N LYS A 62 -0.88 -13.98 2.36
CA LYS A 62 -2.15 -13.78 3.08
C LYS A 62 -1.93 -13.32 4.52
N GLY A 63 -1.00 -13.93 5.24
CA GLY A 63 -0.61 -13.51 6.58
C GLY A 63 -0.05 -12.09 6.61
N THR A 64 0.78 -11.74 5.64
CA THR A 64 1.36 -10.40 5.49
C THR A 64 0.28 -9.36 5.18
N VAL A 65 -0.62 -9.64 4.26
CA VAL A 65 -1.79 -8.79 3.94
C VAL A 65 -2.64 -8.55 5.18
N SER A 66 -3.00 -9.60 5.91
CA SER A 66 -3.77 -9.49 7.16
C SER A 66 -3.06 -8.61 8.19
N TYR A 67 -1.76 -8.78 8.34
CA TYR A 67 -0.94 -7.98 9.23
C TYR A 67 -0.93 -6.49 8.83
N ILE A 68 -0.73 -6.18 7.55
CA ILE A 68 -0.75 -4.81 7.04
C ILE A 68 -2.13 -4.17 7.30
N LYS A 69 -3.22 -4.86 6.97
CA LYS A 69 -4.58 -4.37 7.20
C LYS A 69 -4.85 -4.09 8.69
N LYS A 70 -4.32 -4.93 9.58
CA LYS A 70 -4.40 -4.69 11.03
C LYS A 70 -3.65 -3.42 11.42
N LYS A 71 -2.47 -3.16 10.86
CA LYS A 71 -1.70 -1.94 11.13
C LYS A 71 -2.40 -0.69 10.62
N ILE A 72 -2.98 -0.72 9.43
CA ILE A 72 -3.73 0.42 8.83
C ILE A 72 -4.94 0.80 9.68
N LYS A 73 -5.58 -0.15 10.36
CA LYS A 73 -6.70 0.12 11.29
C LYS A 73 -6.28 0.84 12.56
N GLY A 74 -4.99 0.85 12.87
CA GLY A 74 -4.43 1.57 14.02
C GLY A 74 -4.27 3.06 13.77
N ASP A 75 -3.80 3.78 14.80
CA ASP A 75 -3.53 5.22 14.69
C ASP A 75 -2.13 5.44 14.12
N LEU A 76 -2.03 5.44 12.78
CA LEU A 76 -0.80 5.71 12.03
C LEU A 76 -0.85 7.10 11.43
N SER A 77 0.35 7.70 11.22
CA SER A 77 0.45 8.92 10.42
C SER A 77 -0.04 8.67 8.99
N PRO A 78 -0.57 9.70 8.31
CA PRO A 78 -1.02 9.56 6.92
C PRO A 78 0.05 8.99 5.99
N GLU A 79 1.30 9.43 6.11
CA GLU A 79 2.43 9.00 5.27
C GLU A 79 2.69 7.49 5.44
N ARG A 80 2.70 7.00 6.67
CA ARG A 80 2.88 5.57 6.96
C ARG A 80 1.72 4.74 6.46
N SER A 81 0.51 5.24 6.57
CA SER A 81 -0.69 4.59 6.02
C SER A 81 -0.60 4.48 4.50
N ILE A 82 -0.21 5.55 3.81
CA ILE A 82 -0.01 5.56 2.36
C ILE A 82 1.02 4.50 1.95
N ASN A 83 2.17 4.44 2.64
CA ASN A 83 3.17 3.41 2.36
C ASN A 83 2.64 1.98 2.53
N LEU A 84 1.82 1.73 3.56
CA LEU A 84 1.17 0.43 3.75
C LEU A 84 0.17 0.09 2.64
N PHE A 85 -0.54 1.07 2.07
CA PHE A 85 -1.36 0.86 0.88
C PHE A 85 -0.53 0.51 -0.35
N HIS A 86 0.63 1.17 -0.55
CA HIS A 86 1.58 0.74 -1.57
C HIS A 86 2.05 -0.70 -1.36
N CYS A 87 2.30 -1.10 -0.10
CA CYS A 87 2.66 -2.49 0.22
C CYS A 87 1.53 -3.48 -0.12
N LEU A 88 0.26 -3.13 0.13
CA LEU A 88 -0.89 -3.93 -0.28
C LEU A 88 -1.00 -4.04 -1.80
N ASN A 89 -0.77 -2.94 -2.51
CA ASN A 89 -0.76 -2.93 -3.96
C ASN A 89 0.34 -3.84 -4.54
N GLU A 90 1.55 -3.80 -4.00
CA GLU A 90 2.62 -4.74 -4.36
C GLU A 90 2.22 -6.21 -4.14
N LEU A 91 1.35 -6.48 -3.17
CA LEU A 91 0.80 -7.82 -2.89
C LEU A 91 -0.48 -8.15 -3.68
N ASN A 92 -0.89 -7.28 -4.61
CA ASN A 92 -2.13 -7.37 -5.39
C ASN A 92 -3.40 -7.42 -4.51
N ASP A 93 -3.40 -6.78 -3.34
CA ASP A 93 -4.58 -6.66 -2.48
C ASP A 93 -5.15 -5.24 -2.54
N CYS A 94 -6.19 -5.06 -3.34
CA CYS A 94 -6.90 -3.80 -3.54
C CYS A 94 -8.21 -3.71 -2.74
N SER A 95 -8.50 -4.64 -1.83
CA SER A 95 -9.83 -4.74 -1.20
C SER A 95 -10.26 -3.47 -0.46
N LEU A 96 -9.35 -2.86 0.34
CA LEU A 96 -9.66 -1.61 1.06
C LEU A 96 -9.87 -0.42 0.12
N VAL A 97 -9.16 -0.40 -1.01
CA VAL A 97 -9.31 0.64 -2.05
C VAL A 97 -10.67 0.47 -2.74
N ASN A 98 -11.03 -0.75 -3.11
CA ASN A 98 -12.32 -1.05 -3.75
C ASN A 98 -13.50 -0.70 -2.82
N ASP A 99 -13.39 -0.96 -1.52
CA ASP A 99 -14.41 -0.58 -0.54
C ASP A 99 -14.68 0.93 -0.58
N ILE A 100 -13.64 1.76 -0.61
CA ILE A 100 -13.78 3.23 -0.68
C ILE A 100 -14.28 3.68 -2.04
N GLN A 101 -13.83 3.09 -3.14
CA GLN A 101 -14.34 3.42 -4.48
C GLN A 101 -15.84 3.18 -4.58
N GLN A 102 -16.37 2.11 -3.98
CA GLN A 102 -17.81 1.88 -3.89
C GLN A 102 -18.53 2.98 -3.09
N TYR A 103 -17.95 3.45 -1.99
CA TYR A 103 -18.50 4.58 -1.23
C TYR A 103 -18.53 5.87 -2.05
N LEU A 104 -17.47 6.15 -2.79
CA LEU A 104 -17.37 7.34 -3.65
C LEU A 104 -18.42 7.32 -4.77
N THR A 105 -18.61 6.16 -5.42
CA THR A 105 -19.58 6.00 -6.52
C THR A 105 -21.03 6.02 -6.03
N SER A 106 -21.31 5.52 -4.83
CA SER A 106 -22.65 5.51 -4.25
C SER A 106 -23.11 6.86 -3.66
N GLY A 107 -22.23 7.86 -3.63
CA GLY A 107 -22.53 9.19 -3.04
C GLY A 107 -22.73 9.16 -1.51
N SER A 108 -22.41 8.06 -0.85
CA SER A 108 -22.73 7.81 0.55
C SER A 108 -21.76 8.42 1.57
N LEU A 109 -20.80 9.25 1.12
CA LEU A 109 -19.83 9.94 2.00
C LEU A 109 -20.49 10.93 2.96
N SER A 110 -21.68 11.44 2.62
CA SER A 110 -22.35 12.51 3.39
C SER A 110 -23.05 12.04 4.66
N GLY A 111 -23.15 10.74 4.94
CA GLY A 111 -24.01 10.23 6.03
C GLY A 111 -23.33 9.43 7.14
N LYS A 112 -22.13 8.90 6.94
CA LYS A 112 -21.46 8.05 7.95
C LYS A 112 -20.01 8.47 8.17
N PRO A 113 -19.53 8.52 9.43
CA PRO A 113 -18.13 8.83 9.70
C PRO A 113 -17.23 7.71 9.16
N LEU A 114 -16.24 8.08 8.34
CA LEU A 114 -15.23 7.15 7.85
C LEU A 114 -14.33 6.66 8.99
N SER A 115 -14.02 5.38 9.00
CA SER A 115 -13.00 4.80 9.87
C SER A 115 -11.60 5.31 9.51
N PRO A 116 -10.61 5.22 10.43
CA PRO A 116 -9.22 5.59 10.12
C PRO A 116 -8.65 4.91 8.88
N ALA A 117 -8.95 3.61 8.69
CA ALA A 117 -8.52 2.86 7.52
C ALA A 117 -9.17 3.36 6.22
N GLN A 118 -10.44 3.72 6.27
CA GLN A 118 -11.16 4.28 5.11
C GLN A 118 -10.63 5.66 4.74
N TRP A 119 -10.34 6.52 5.72
CA TRP A 119 -9.67 7.81 5.49
C TRP A 119 -8.32 7.63 4.80
N SER A 120 -7.50 6.68 5.28
CA SER A 120 -6.21 6.40 4.68
C SER A 120 -6.33 5.84 3.26
N ALA A 121 -7.33 4.99 2.98
CA ALA A 121 -7.62 4.51 1.64
C ALA A 121 -8.07 5.64 0.69
N LEU A 122 -8.91 6.56 1.18
CA LEU A 122 -9.34 7.73 0.43
C LEU A 122 -8.15 8.62 0.04
N VAL A 123 -7.29 8.94 1.01
CA VAL A 123 -6.07 9.71 0.76
C VAL A 123 -5.18 9.02 -0.27
N PHE A 124 -5.00 7.71 -0.17
CA PHE A 124 -4.23 6.94 -1.15
C PHE A 124 -4.82 7.03 -2.56
N ILE A 125 -6.13 6.88 -2.72
CA ILE A 125 -6.82 6.99 -4.01
C ILE A 125 -6.61 8.39 -4.60
N LEU A 126 -6.87 9.44 -3.80
CA LEU A 126 -6.75 10.82 -4.25
C LEU A 126 -5.32 11.17 -4.67
N LEU A 127 -4.30 10.68 -3.95
CA LEU A 127 -2.90 10.91 -4.30
C LEU A 127 -2.44 10.12 -5.54
N THR A 128 -3.12 9.03 -5.88
CA THR A 128 -2.81 8.23 -7.06
C THR A 128 -3.66 8.59 -8.28
N SER A 129 -4.65 9.47 -8.13
CA SER A 129 -5.52 9.99 -9.19
C SER A 129 -5.00 11.34 -9.68
N GLU A 130 -4.46 11.38 -10.91
CA GLU A 130 -3.89 12.62 -11.48
C GLU A 130 -4.96 13.70 -11.67
N GLU A 131 -6.17 13.34 -12.04
CA GLU A 131 -7.28 14.27 -12.29
C GLU A 131 -7.74 15.01 -11.03
N GLU A 132 -7.77 14.32 -9.88
CA GLU A 132 -8.18 14.89 -8.59
C GLU A 132 -7.13 15.84 -8.00
N LEU A 133 -5.88 15.75 -8.42
CA LEU A 133 -4.79 16.63 -7.94
C LEU A 133 -4.73 17.98 -8.65
N ASP A 134 -5.39 18.14 -9.80
CA ASP A 134 -5.42 19.42 -10.52
C ASP A 134 -6.32 20.43 -9.81
N MET A 135 -7.46 20.00 -9.29
CA MET A 135 -8.40 20.83 -8.54
C MET A 135 -9.09 20.02 -7.43
N PHE A 136 -8.63 20.20 -6.20
CA PHE A 136 -9.16 19.47 -5.05
C PHE A 136 -10.20 20.29 -4.28
N ASP A 137 -11.45 19.83 -4.29
CA ASP A 137 -12.54 20.43 -3.51
C ASP A 137 -12.71 19.72 -2.16
N LEU A 138 -12.18 20.33 -1.11
CA LEU A 138 -12.23 19.80 0.24
C LEU A 138 -13.67 19.62 0.77
N LYS A 139 -14.61 20.48 0.37
CA LYS A 139 -16.00 20.43 0.83
C LYS A 139 -16.72 19.15 0.41
N LYS A 140 -16.29 18.58 -0.72
CA LYS A 140 -16.82 17.31 -1.24
C LYS A 140 -16.50 16.12 -0.34
N TYR A 141 -15.38 16.17 0.41
CA TYR A 141 -14.85 15.03 1.15
C TYR A 141 -14.95 15.18 2.67
N SER A 142 -14.94 16.38 3.22
CA SER A 142 -14.95 16.55 4.67
C SER A 142 -15.53 17.89 5.11
N ALA A 143 -16.44 17.83 6.08
CA ALA A 143 -16.91 18.97 6.84
C ALA A 143 -16.32 19.00 8.27
N SER A 144 -15.37 18.13 8.62
CA SER A 144 -14.81 18.00 9.96
C SER A 144 -13.32 18.31 10.02
N GLU A 145 -12.87 18.92 11.12
CA GLU A 145 -11.46 19.20 11.39
C GLU A 145 -10.58 17.92 11.33
N LYS A 146 -11.09 16.80 11.85
CA LYS A 146 -10.36 15.50 11.78
C LYS A 146 -10.18 15.01 10.34
N GLY A 147 -11.18 15.23 9.48
CA GLY A 147 -11.08 14.91 8.07
C GLY A 147 -10.06 15.80 7.36
N LEU A 148 -10.06 17.10 7.67
CA LEU A 148 -9.09 18.06 7.14
C LEU A 148 -7.65 17.63 7.45
N LEU A 149 -7.34 17.30 8.70
CA LEU A 149 -6.00 16.85 9.10
C LEU A 149 -5.54 15.60 8.34
N ARG A 150 -6.46 14.67 8.07
CA ARG A 150 -6.13 13.46 7.31
C ARG A 150 -5.95 13.71 5.81
N LEU A 151 -6.60 14.74 5.27
CA LEU A 151 -6.47 15.13 3.87
C LEU A 151 -5.29 16.08 3.59
N LEU A 152 -4.56 16.53 4.60
CA LEU A 152 -3.39 17.40 4.42
C LEU A 152 -2.39 16.92 3.37
N PRO A 153 -2.04 15.62 3.25
CA PRO A 153 -1.14 15.16 2.19
C PRO A 153 -1.69 15.42 0.78
N VAL A 154 -3.02 15.30 0.60
CA VAL A 154 -3.69 15.56 -0.68
C VAL A 154 -3.67 17.06 -0.98
N ILE A 155 -4.02 17.90 0.01
CA ILE A 155 -3.99 19.36 -0.12
C ILE A 155 -2.60 19.86 -0.51
N LYS A 156 -1.54 19.32 0.11
CA LYS A 156 -0.16 19.66 -0.21
C LYS A 156 0.27 19.22 -1.61
N ALA A 157 -0.28 18.14 -2.13
CA ALA A 157 0.04 17.59 -3.44
C ALA A 157 -0.82 18.23 -4.56
N SER A 158 -1.97 18.82 -4.25
CA SER A 158 -2.85 19.44 -5.23
C SER A 158 -2.31 20.78 -5.73
N LYS A 159 -2.52 21.08 -7.02
CA LYS A 159 -2.12 22.36 -7.62
C LYS A 159 -3.02 23.52 -7.17
N ARG A 160 -4.30 23.23 -6.93
CA ARG A 160 -5.30 24.17 -6.41
C ARG A 160 -6.20 23.45 -5.41
N SER A 161 -6.36 23.99 -4.21
CA SER A 161 -7.34 23.55 -3.21
C SER A 161 -8.38 24.65 -2.98
N LEU A 162 -9.65 24.29 -3.02
CA LEU A 162 -10.82 25.13 -2.73
C LEU A 162 -11.43 24.78 -1.39
#